data_c02dc89c53535f914627f473316c4635
#
_entry.id   c02dc89c53535f914627f473316c4635
#
_cell.length_a   1.000
_cell.length_b   1.000
_cell.length_c   1.000
_cell.angle_alpha   90.00
_cell.angle_beta   90.00
_cell.angle_gamma   90.00
#
_symmetry.space_group_name_H-M   'P 1'
#
loop_
_entity.id
_entity.type
_entity.pdbx_description
1 polymer ?
#
loop_
_entity_poly.entity_id
_entity_poly.type
_entity_poly.pdbx_seq_one_letter_code
_entity_poly.pdbx_strand_id
1 'polypeptide(L)'
;MINKLVLSNLAHRPVRTILSVLAIAVEVTMILTLVGVSYGTLDATARRARGVGADIMIRPPGSSLLGLSTAPISDRLVGVVAQQPHVALATGTAIQPLSGFDSITGLDLDAFSKMSGGFHYLQGGPFKTDQDMLLDEYYAKEKRLHVGDKVQLISHEWNVAGIFESGKLARICVRLPVLQELMVTPHRLSQIYVKADSPEHVRQVLEELRAKLPGYPIYTMEEFTSLLSINSVGMLRSFIGVVIGVAVTVGFIVVFMAMYTAVLERTREIGILKAVGASSGFILNLLVRETILLSLLGAFAGILLTYVTQWLMRYAVPASLTQETVYSWWPIAGAIAVGGALLGVIVPAIRAVKQDATEALSYE
;
A
#
# COMPACT_ATOMS: atom_id res chain seq x y z
N MET A 1 -20.83 -25.07 -29.30
CA MET A 1 -21.07 -24.20 -30.49
C MET A 1 -20.86 -22.73 -30.14
N ILE A 2 -21.48 -22.17 -29.10
CA ILE A 2 -21.38 -20.75 -28.72
C ILE A 2 -19.92 -20.32 -28.41
N ASN A 3 -19.12 -21.11 -27.69
CA ASN A 3 -17.73 -20.77 -27.37
C ASN A 3 -16.84 -20.66 -28.61
N LYS A 4 -17.09 -21.46 -29.68
CA LYS A 4 -16.34 -21.31 -30.93
C LYS A 4 -16.70 -20.01 -31.65
N LEU A 5 -17.97 -19.58 -31.58
CA LEU A 5 -18.42 -18.30 -32.15
C LEU A 5 -17.78 -17.12 -31.38
N VAL A 6 -17.74 -17.17 -30.04
CA VAL A 6 -17.10 -16.13 -29.22
C VAL A 6 -15.61 -15.99 -29.55
N LEU A 7 -14.86 -17.08 -29.60
CA LEU A 7 -13.45 -17.07 -29.99
C LEU A 7 -13.22 -16.57 -31.43
N SER A 8 -14.04 -17.01 -32.37
CA SER A 8 -13.98 -16.53 -33.75
C SER A 8 -14.24 -15.02 -33.82
N ASN A 9 -15.22 -14.52 -33.09
CA ASN A 9 -15.55 -13.09 -33.01
C ASN A 9 -14.40 -12.24 -32.53
N LEU A 10 -13.72 -12.69 -31.44
CA LEU A 10 -12.57 -12.01 -30.89
C LEU A 10 -11.35 -12.01 -31.80
N ALA A 11 -11.16 -13.13 -32.56
CA ALA A 11 -10.05 -13.27 -33.52
C ALA A 11 -10.23 -12.43 -34.80
N HIS A 12 -11.47 -12.22 -35.24
CA HIS A 12 -11.73 -11.47 -36.47
C HIS A 12 -11.53 -9.96 -36.36
N ARG A 13 -11.50 -9.41 -35.12
CA ARG A 13 -11.30 -7.97 -34.83
C ARG A 13 -10.23 -7.75 -33.78
N PRO A 14 -8.96 -8.05 -34.08
CA PRO A 14 -7.90 -8.11 -33.10
C PRO A 14 -7.62 -6.75 -32.44
N VAL A 15 -7.67 -5.64 -33.16
CA VAL A 15 -7.40 -4.30 -32.64
C VAL A 15 -8.38 -3.95 -31.51
N ARG A 16 -9.67 -4.14 -31.73
CA ARG A 16 -10.71 -3.87 -30.72
C ARG A 16 -10.54 -4.78 -29.51
N THR A 17 -10.32 -6.07 -29.74
CA THR A 17 -10.10 -7.06 -28.67
C THR A 17 -8.91 -6.67 -27.81
N ILE A 18 -7.77 -6.32 -28.42
CA ILE A 18 -6.57 -5.89 -27.72
C ILE A 18 -6.82 -4.61 -26.91
N LEU A 19 -7.47 -3.60 -27.50
CA LEU A 19 -7.78 -2.36 -26.80
C LEU A 19 -8.68 -2.59 -25.59
N SER A 20 -9.72 -3.44 -25.72
CA SER A 20 -10.61 -3.78 -24.60
C SER A 20 -9.87 -4.55 -23.51
N VAL A 21 -9.04 -5.54 -23.87
CA VAL A 21 -8.20 -6.30 -22.94
C VAL A 21 -7.21 -5.39 -22.24
N LEU A 22 -6.53 -4.49 -22.94
CA LEU A 22 -5.59 -3.53 -22.38
C LEU A 22 -6.27 -2.56 -21.40
N ALA A 23 -7.44 -2.05 -21.73
CA ALA A 23 -8.17 -1.15 -20.83
C ALA A 23 -8.51 -1.82 -19.49
N ILE A 24 -9.04 -3.05 -19.55
CA ILE A 24 -9.33 -3.84 -18.36
C ILE A 24 -8.02 -4.24 -17.62
N ALA A 25 -6.97 -4.54 -18.36
CA ALA A 25 -5.67 -4.85 -17.77
C ALA A 25 -5.10 -3.65 -17.00
N VAL A 26 -5.19 -2.44 -17.54
CA VAL A 26 -4.78 -1.21 -16.85
C VAL A 26 -5.59 -0.98 -15.58
N GLU A 27 -6.92 -1.18 -15.63
CA GLU A 27 -7.81 -1.09 -14.48
C GLU A 27 -7.36 -2.04 -13.35
N VAL A 28 -7.21 -3.32 -13.66
CA VAL A 28 -6.77 -4.35 -12.69
C VAL A 28 -5.36 -4.04 -12.16
N THR A 29 -4.43 -3.64 -13.04
CA THR A 29 -3.07 -3.25 -12.64
C THR A 29 -3.09 -2.08 -11.67
N MET A 30 -3.92 -1.07 -11.92
CA MET A 30 -4.04 0.10 -11.05
C MET A 30 -4.56 -0.29 -9.66
N ILE A 31 -5.60 -1.13 -9.59
CA ILE A 31 -6.15 -1.63 -8.32
C ILE A 31 -5.08 -2.41 -7.55
N LEU A 32 -4.45 -3.39 -8.20
CA LEU A 32 -3.46 -4.25 -7.55
C LEU A 32 -2.19 -3.49 -7.14
N THR A 33 -1.75 -2.53 -7.94
CA THR A 33 -0.59 -1.68 -7.61
C THR A 33 -0.88 -0.79 -6.40
N LEU A 34 -2.04 -0.11 -6.39
CA LEU A 34 -2.44 0.74 -5.28
C LEU A 34 -2.56 -0.04 -3.97
N VAL A 35 -3.24 -1.18 -4.03
CA VAL A 35 -3.38 -2.07 -2.88
C VAL A 35 -2.01 -2.60 -2.44
N GLY A 36 -1.18 -3.05 -3.39
CA GLY A 36 0.15 -3.58 -3.12
C GLY A 36 1.08 -2.55 -2.46
N VAL A 37 1.08 -1.30 -2.91
CA VAL A 37 1.84 -0.21 -2.29
C VAL A 37 1.32 0.10 -0.89
N SER A 38 -0.01 0.12 -0.71
CA SER A 38 -0.62 0.38 0.59
C SER A 38 -0.26 -0.69 1.62
N TYR A 39 -0.38 -1.97 1.25
CA TYR A 39 0.02 -3.08 2.12
C TYR A 39 1.52 -3.09 2.38
N GLY A 40 2.34 -2.90 1.35
CA GLY A 40 3.80 -2.89 1.48
C GLY A 40 4.31 -1.80 2.41
N THR A 41 3.73 -0.60 2.32
CA THR A 41 4.09 0.53 3.20
C THR A 41 3.69 0.28 4.65
N LEU A 42 2.47 -0.24 4.88
CA LEU A 42 1.99 -0.57 6.23
C LEU A 42 2.80 -1.69 6.86
N ASP A 43 3.08 -2.76 6.10
CA ASP A 43 3.86 -3.89 6.60
C ASP A 43 5.33 -3.51 6.85
N ALA A 44 5.95 -2.70 6.00
CA ALA A 44 7.28 -2.15 6.25
C ALA A 44 7.32 -1.32 7.53
N THR A 45 6.27 -0.54 7.83
CA THR A 45 6.13 0.22 9.07
C THR A 45 5.96 -0.72 10.28
N ALA A 46 5.14 -1.75 10.16
CA ALA A 46 4.95 -2.75 11.19
C ALA A 46 6.25 -3.55 11.48
N ARG A 47 7.00 -3.93 10.43
CA ARG A 47 8.31 -4.57 10.59
C ARG A 47 9.29 -3.69 11.35
N ARG A 48 9.39 -2.40 10.99
CA ARG A 48 10.26 -1.45 11.72
C ARG A 48 9.86 -1.30 13.18
N ALA A 49 8.56 -1.24 13.48
CA ALA A 49 8.06 -1.17 14.85
C ALA A 49 8.43 -2.42 15.65
N ARG A 50 8.17 -3.62 15.09
CA ARG A 50 8.56 -4.89 15.73
C ARG A 50 10.07 -5.03 15.92
N GLY A 51 10.86 -4.55 14.96
CA GLY A 51 12.31 -4.58 14.99
C GLY A 51 12.95 -3.73 16.10
N VAL A 52 12.16 -2.91 16.81
CA VAL A 52 12.62 -2.20 18.02
C VAL A 52 12.84 -3.16 19.19
N GLY A 53 12.15 -4.31 19.21
CA GLY A 53 12.28 -5.28 20.29
C GLY A 53 11.61 -4.86 21.60
N ALA A 54 10.75 -3.85 21.58
CA ALA A 54 9.91 -3.43 22.69
C ALA A 54 8.62 -4.26 22.75
N ASP A 55 8.04 -4.38 23.94
CA ASP A 55 6.77 -5.07 24.15
C ASP A 55 5.60 -4.08 24.16
N ILE A 56 5.83 -2.86 24.65
CA ILE A 56 4.82 -1.81 24.80
C ILE A 56 5.33 -0.50 24.20
N MET A 57 4.43 0.25 23.59
CA MET A 57 4.66 1.59 23.05
C MET A 57 3.70 2.60 23.69
N ILE A 58 4.24 3.71 24.16
CA ILE A 58 3.47 4.85 24.67
C ILE A 58 3.58 5.99 23.67
N ARG A 59 2.46 6.55 23.28
CA ARG A 59 2.39 7.67 22.35
C ARG A 59 1.63 8.85 22.95
N PRO A 60 1.96 10.10 22.58
CA PRO A 60 1.18 11.24 23.01
C PRO A 60 -0.21 11.26 22.36
N PRO A 61 -1.20 11.86 23.02
CA PRO A 61 -2.54 12.05 22.46
C PRO A 61 -2.51 12.81 21.14
N GLY A 62 -3.34 12.42 20.18
CA GLY A 62 -3.43 13.08 18.88
C GLY A 62 -2.32 12.72 17.87
N SER A 63 -1.42 11.78 18.21
CA SER A 63 -0.41 11.28 17.27
C SER A 63 -1.02 10.45 16.15
N SER A 64 -0.58 10.69 14.91
CA SER A 64 -0.97 9.86 13.76
C SER A 64 -0.34 8.46 13.83
N LEU A 65 -1.11 7.41 13.56
CA LEU A 65 -0.62 6.03 13.51
C LEU A 65 0.55 5.83 12.53
N LEU A 66 0.57 6.58 11.45
CA LEU A 66 1.62 6.51 10.42
C LEU A 66 2.85 7.39 10.71
N GLY A 67 2.90 8.07 11.87
CA GLY A 67 4.02 8.95 12.21
C GLY A 67 4.05 10.28 11.42
N LEU A 68 3.00 10.61 10.65
CA LEU A 68 2.91 11.85 9.87
C LEU A 68 2.71 13.10 10.74
N SER A 69 2.27 12.91 11.96
CA SER A 69 2.10 13.95 12.97
C SER A 69 2.45 13.37 14.33
N THR A 70 3.33 14.05 15.07
CA THR A 70 3.73 13.65 16.41
C THR A 70 3.54 14.82 17.36
N ALA A 71 2.74 14.62 18.43
CA ALA A 71 2.71 15.54 19.55
C ALA A 71 3.92 15.28 20.45
N PRO A 72 4.41 16.27 21.20
CA PRO A 72 5.55 16.08 22.08
C PRO A 72 5.14 15.45 23.42
N ILE A 73 5.98 14.53 23.94
CA ILE A 73 5.89 13.94 25.27
C ILE A 73 7.17 14.28 26.06
N SER A 74 7.07 14.50 27.36
CA SER A 74 8.24 14.83 28.17
C SER A 74 9.15 13.62 28.36
N ASP A 75 10.47 13.80 28.22
CA ASP A 75 11.49 12.77 28.49
C ASP A 75 11.51 12.29 29.95
N ARG A 76 11.08 13.15 30.90
CA ARG A 76 10.93 12.76 32.31
C ARG A 76 10.03 11.56 32.50
N LEU A 77 9.08 11.35 31.57
CA LEU A 77 8.17 10.22 31.61
C LEU A 77 8.89 8.89 31.41
N VAL A 78 10.02 8.87 30.71
CA VAL A 78 10.85 7.66 30.55
C VAL A 78 11.32 7.17 31.94
N GLY A 79 11.78 8.08 32.79
CA GLY A 79 12.21 7.74 34.15
C GLY A 79 11.06 7.21 35.02
N VAL A 80 9.87 7.81 34.90
CA VAL A 80 8.67 7.36 35.64
C VAL A 80 8.24 5.96 35.17
N VAL A 81 8.30 5.70 33.87
CA VAL A 81 7.96 4.40 33.27
C VAL A 81 9.00 3.34 33.64
N ALA A 82 10.29 3.68 33.60
CA ALA A 82 11.38 2.76 33.94
C ALA A 82 11.35 2.29 35.41
N GLN A 83 10.74 3.07 36.30
CA GLN A 83 10.61 2.72 37.74
C GLN A 83 9.40 1.84 38.05
N GLN A 84 8.59 1.48 37.05
CA GLN A 84 7.42 0.62 37.26
C GLN A 84 7.85 -0.84 37.49
N PRO A 85 7.08 -1.60 38.30
CA PRO A 85 7.32 -3.02 38.47
C PRO A 85 7.34 -3.75 37.10
N HIS A 86 8.19 -4.75 36.99
CA HIS A 86 8.30 -5.58 35.76
C HIS A 86 8.73 -4.85 34.49
N VAL A 87 9.17 -3.60 34.57
CA VAL A 87 9.80 -2.87 33.47
C VAL A 87 11.31 -3.11 33.46
N ALA A 88 11.83 -3.84 32.49
CA ALA A 88 13.24 -4.09 32.32
C ALA A 88 13.99 -2.88 31.73
N LEU A 89 13.36 -2.20 30.76
CA LEU A 89 13.95 -1.07 30.06
C LEU A 89 12.86 -0.15 29.50
N ALA A 90 13.08 1.17 29.59
CA ALA A 90 12.30 2.17 28.87
C ALA A 90 13.24 3.13 28.14
N THR A 91 12.92 3.48 26.90
CA THR A 91 13.68 4.46 26.11
C THR A 91 12.73 5.28 25.23
N GLY A 92 13.11 6.51 24.96
CA GLY A 92 12.32 7.41 24.12
C GLY A 92 13.00 7.72 22.79
N THR A 93 12.19 8.07 21.80
CA THR A 93 12.68 8.54 20.50
C THR A 93 11.98 9.84 20.12
N ALA A 94 12.71 10.71 19.41
CA ALA A 94 12.16 11.89 18.77
C ALA A 94 12.06 11.61 17.27
N ILE A 95 10.94 11.97 16.63
CA ILE A 95 10.69 11.75 15.21
C ILE A 95 10.37 13.09 14.57
N GLN A 96 11.12 13.45 13.54
CA GLN A 96 10.82 14.61 12.71
C GLN A 96 10.46 14.13 11.31
N PRO A 97 9.20 14.33 10.87
CA PRO A 97 8.82 14.10 9.49
C PRO A 97 9.64 14.96 8.52
N LEU A 98 10.05 14.37 7.43
CA LEU A 98 10.67 15.00 6.27
C LEU A 98 9.65 15.11 5.13
N SER A 99 10.11 15.31 3.91
CA SER A 99 9.24 15.28 2.74
C SER A 99 8.77 13.86 2.40
N GLY A 100 7.50 13.72 2.01
CA GLY A 100 6.93 12.43 1.64
C GLY A 100 6.66 11.52 2.84
N PHE A 101 7.14 10.28 2.81
CA PHE A 101 6.99 9.28 3.86
C PHE A 101 8.27 9.07 4.69
N ASP A 102 9.27 9.90 4.47
CA ASP A 102 10.53 9.80 5.20
C ASP A 102 10.47 10.59 6.50
N SER A 103 11.19 10.10 7.49
CA SER A 103 11.37 10.77 8.79
C SER A 103 12.78 10.52 9.31
N ILE A 104 13.32 11.50 10.01
CA ILE A 104 14.54 11.34 10.78
C ILE A 104 14.17 11.05 12.22
N THR A 105 14.84 10.07 12.83
CA THR A 105 14.56 9.60 14.18
C THR A 105 15.79 9.74 15.07
N GLY A 106 15.64 10.52 16.12
CA GLY A 106 16.63 10.64 17.19
C GLY A 106 16.44 9.53 18.22
N LEU A 107 17.53 8.84 18.57
CA LEU A 107 17.53 7.76 19.55
C LEU A 107 18.79 7.79 20.43
N ASP A 108 18.66 7.17 21.61
CA ASP A 108 19.79 6.73 22.41
C ASP A 108 20.23 5.34 21.92
N LEU A 109 21.42 5.27 21.31
CA LEU A 109 21.89 4.05 20.65
C LEU A 109 22.16 2.92 21.66
N ASP A 110 22.64 3.25 22.86
CA ASP A 110 22.96 2.26 23.88
C ASP A 110 21.68 1.64 24.46
N ALA A 111 20.70 2.48 24.78
CA ALA A 111 19.39 2.01 25.23
C ALA A 111 18.68 1.20 24.14
N PHE A 112 18.73 1.66 22.88
CA PHE A 112 18.17 0.93 21.75
C PHE A 112 18.85 -0.42 21.52
N SER A 113 20.19 -0.46 21.63
CA SER A 113 20.94 -1.70 21.45
C SER A 113 20.61 -2.74 22.51
N LYS A 114 20.42 -2.31 23.77
CA LYS A 114 19.96 -3.19 24.87
C LYS A 114 18.55 -3.73 24.62
N MET A 115 17.68 -2.94 24.01
CA MET A 115 16.28 -3.30 23.74
C MET A 115 16.14 -4.24 22.53
N SER A 116 16.79 -3.91 21.41
CA SER A 116 16.60 -4.54 20.09
C SER A 116 17.71 -5.52 19.68
N GLY A 117 18.78 -5.62 20.45
CA GLY A 117 20.03 -6.28 20.03
C GLY A 117 20.89 -5.42 19.08
N GLY A 118 20.56 -4.12 18.93
CA GLY A 118 21.31 -3.19 18.09
C GLY A 118 21.01 -3.28 16.60
N PHE A 119 21.69 -2.46 15.82
CA PHE A 119 21.64 -2.51 14.35
C PHE A 119 22.63 -3.54 13.80
N HIS A 120 22.22 -4.24 12.75
CA HIS A 120 23.12 -5.05 11.95
C HIS A 120 23.73 -4.16 10.85
N TYR A 121 24.99 -3.75 11.04
CA TYR A 121 25.67 -2.87 10.09
C TYR A 121 26.14 -3.64 8.87
N LEU A 122 25.75 -3.18 7.69
CA LEU A 122 26.23 -3.69 6.40
C LEU A 122 27.52 -2.99 6.00
N GLN A 123 27.63 -1.69 6.34
CA GLN A 123 28.82 -0.86 6.09
C GLN A 123 28.97 0.16 7.21
N GLY A 124 30.21 0.53 7.54
CA GLY A 124 30.51 1.50 8.59
C GLY A 124 30.23 0.96 9.99
N GLY A 125 29.66 1.80 10.87
CA GLY A 125 29.42 1.44 12.27
C GLY A 125 28.55 2.47 13.01
N PRO A 126 28.55 2.40 14.37
CA PRO A 126 27.73 3.28 15.19
C PRO A 126 28.17 4.76 15.13
N PHE A 127 27.37 5.65 15.70
CA PHE A 127 27.72 7.07 15.86
C PHE A 127 29.05 7.25 16.59
N LYS A 128 29.92 8.08 16.06
CA LYS A 128 31.17 8.52 16.72
C LYS A 128 31.09 9.97 17.15
N THR A 129 30.43 10.81 16.35
CA THR A 129 30.27 12.24 16.58
C THR A 129 28.79 12.63 16.61
N ASP A 130 28.49 13.85 17.02
CA ASP A 130 27.14 14.40 17.03
C ASP A 130 26.61 14.73 15.64
N GLN A 131 27.48 14.79 14.63
CA GLN A 131 27.14 15.00 13.23
C GLN A 131 26.90 13.70 12.46
N ASP A 132 27.00 12.56 13.13
CA ASP A 132 26.85 11.25 12.49
C ASP A 132 25.39 10.86 12.34
N MET A 133 25.09 10.24 11.20
CA MET A 133 23.81 9.62 10.92
C MET A 133 23.98 8.17 10.50
N LEU A 134 22.97 7.35 10.79
CA LEU A 134 22.85 5.98 10.30
C LEU A 134 21.71 5.93 9.30
N LEU A 135 21.91 5.19 8.22
CA LEU A 135 20.91 5.01 7.16
C LEU A 135 20.55 3.54 7.03
N ASP A 136 19.27 3.26 6.72
CA ASP A 136 18.92 1.93 6.27
C ASP A 136 19.42 1.71 4.82
N GLU A 137 19.61 0.44 4.44
CA GLU A 137 20.11 0.05 3.11
C GLU A 137 19.25 0.58 1.96
N TYR A 138 17.94 0.68 2.15
CA TYR A 138 17.03 1.14 1.10
C TYR A 138 17.15 2.64 0.87
N TYR A 139 17.21 3.42 1.95
CA TYR A 139 17.39 4.87 1.85
C TYR A 139 18.77 5.22 1.28
N ALA A 140 19.82 4.54 1.76
CA ALA A 140 21.16 4.71 1.23
C ALA A 140 21.24 4.42 -0.27
N LYS A 141 20.63 3.30 -0.71
CA LYS A 141 20.58 2.93 -2.13
C LYS A 141 19.77 3.92 -2.97
N GLU A 142 18.63 4.38 -2.47
CA GLU A 142 17.77 5.34 -3.15
C GLU A 142 18.49 6.66 -3.41
N LYS A 143 19.16 7.18 -2.39
CA LYS A 143 19.88 8.45 -2.47
C LYS A 143 21.33 8.30 -3.00
N ARG A 144 21.76 7.06 -3.30
CA ARG A 144 23.13 6.71 -3.74
C ARG A 144 24.18 7.19 -2.75
N LEU A 145 23.93 7.01 -1.45
CA LEU A 145 24.78 7.43 -0.36
C LEU A 145 25.67 6.29 0.11
N HIS A 146 26.90 6.62 0.48
CA HIS A 146 27.90 5.70 1.00
C HIS A 146 28.39 6.19 2.37
N VAL A 147 29.03 5.31 3.11
CA VAL A 147 29.67 5.67 4.38
C VAL A 147 30.76 6.71 4.12
N GLY A 148 30.73 7.82 4.86
CA GLY A 148 31.60 8.97 4.72
C GLY A 148 31.02 10.12 3.89
N ASP A 149 29.90 9.91 3.20
CA ASP A 149 29.24 10.99 2.46
C ASP A 149 28.60 12.00 3.44
N LYS A 150 28.48 13.24 2.97
CA LYS A 150 27.82 14.33 3.68
C LYS A 150 26.44 14.58 3.10
N VAL A 151 25.45 14.68 3.97
CA VAL A 151 24.03 14.87 3.61
C VAL A 151 23.46 16.05 4.37
N GLN A 152 22.81 16.97 3.67
CA GLN A 152 22.12 18.10 4.31
C GLN A 152 20.65 17.77 4.53
N LEU A 153 20.25 17.63 5.81
CA LEU A 153 18.87 17.42 6.22
C LEU A 153 18.55 18.33 7.41
N ILE A 154 17.35 18.90 7.43
CA ILE A 154 16.87 19.80 8.50
C ILE A 154 17.87 20.97 8.74
N SER A 155 18.36 21.57 7.66
CA SER A 155 19.34 22.67 7.72
C SER A 155 20.63 22.33 8.46
N HIS A 156 20.96 21.05 8.62
CA HIS A 156 22.15 20.53 9.27
C HIS A 156 22.92 19.59 8.34
N GLU A 157 24.25 19.61 8.40
CA GLU A 157 25.11 18.71 7.64
C GLU A 157 25.43 17.47 8.45
N TRP A 158 25.09 16.30 7.91
CA TRP A 158 25.27 15.00 8.56
C TRP A 158 26.31 14.18 7.81
N ASN A 159 27.12 13.41 8.56
CA ASN A 159 28.02 12.42 7.99
C ASN A 159 27.38 11.03 8.06
N VAL A 160 27.37 10.29 6.98
CA VAL A 160 26.91 8.90 6.96
C VAL A 160 27.95 8.02 7.66
N ALA A 161 27.72 7.68 8.93
CA ALA A 161 28.63 6.85 9.71
C ALA A 161 28.46 5.37 9.47
N GLY A 162 27.23 4.93 9.15
CA GLY A 162 26.94 3.53 8.92
C GLY A 162 25.65 3.31 8.12
N ILE A 163 25.62 2.19 7.43
CA ILE A 163 24.46 1.68 6.70
C ILE A 163 24.08 0.37 7.36
N PHE A 164 22.81 0.23 7.75
CA PHE A 164 22.29 -0.93 8.46
C PHE A 164 21.17 -1.63 7.70
N GLU A 165 20.96 -2.89 8.03
CA GLU A 165 19.88 -3.71 7.47
C GLU A 165 18.50 -3.15 7.83
N SER A 166 17.62 -3.02 6.85
CA SER A 166 16.27 -2.49 7.04
C SER A 166 15.42 -3.36 7.98
N GLY A 167 14.38 -2.77 8.56
CA GLY A 167 13.41 -3.47 9.40
C GLY A 167 13.51 -3.14 10.90
N LYS A 168 14.35 -2.20 11.29
CA LYS A 168 14.46 -1.72 12.69
C LYS A 168 14.21 -0.22 12.77
N LEU A 169 13.32 0.20 13.67
CA LEU A 169 13.00 1.55 14.10
C LEU A 169 12.65 2.53 12.95
N ALA A 170 13.65 3.00 12.22
CA ALA A 170 13.51 4.05 11.20
C ALA A 170 14.52 3.87 10.07
N ARG A 171 14.40 4.69 9.01
CA ARG A 171 15.34 4.69 7.86
C ARG A 171 16.54 5.57 8.08
N ILE A 172 16.33 6.66 8.82
CA ILE A 172 17.34 7.68 9.11
C ILE A 172 17.39 7.81 10.62
N CYS A 173 18.53 7.51 11.19
CA CYS A 173 18.74 7.55 12.63
C CYS A 173 19.88 8.52 12.99
N VAL A 174 19.68 9.34 14.02
CA VAL A 174 20.65 10.29 14.54
C VAL A 174 20.64 10.26 16.08
N ARG A 175 21.59 10.93 16.70
CA ARG A 175 21.61 11.07 18.16
C ARG A 175 20.40 11.87 18.65
N LEU A 176 19.73 11.38 19.69
CA LEU A 176 18.53 12.01 20.23
C LEU A 176 18.74 13.46 20.67
N PRO A 177 19.79 13.82 21.46
CA PRO A 177 20.00 15.21 21.90
C PRO A 177 20.15 16.16 20.72
N VAL A 178 20.90 15.76 19.69
CA VAL A 178 21.15 16.61 18.51
C VAL A 178 19.85 16.90 17.76
N LEU A 179 19.02 15.88 17.55
CA LEU A 179 17.74 16.10 16.91
C LEU A 179 16.81 17.00 17.73
N GLN A 180 16.79 16.83 19.05
CA GLN A 180 16.00 17.67 19.95
C GLN A 180 16.44 19.15 19.92
N GLU A 181 17.73 19.42 19.82
CA GLU A 181 18.27 20.78 19.65
C GLU A 181 17.86 21.39 18.31
N LEU A 182 18.03 20.65 17.22
CA LEU A 182 17.65 21.10 15.87
C LEU A 182 16.15 21.39 15.72
N MET A 183 15.33 20.63 16.43
CA MET A 183 13.88 20.85 16.45
C MET A 183 13.45 21.96 17.44
N VAL A 184 14.37 22.55 18.19
CA VAL A 184 14.06 23.51 19.27
C VAL A 184 13.08 22.93 20.29
N THR A 185 13.16 21.63 20.54
CA THR A 185 12.30 20.89 21.47
C THR A 185 13.11 20.09 22.47
N PRO A 186 13.96 20.73 23.29
CA PRO A 186 14.73 20.03 24.30
C PRO A 186 13.81 19.27 25.26
N HIS A 187 14.23 18.10 25.70
CA HIS A 187 13.46 17.26 26.61
C HIS A 187 12.08 16.80 26.09
N ARG A 188 11.88 16.74 24.76
CA ARG A 188 10.65 16.27 24.15
C ARG A 188 10.93 15.02 23.29
N LEU A 189 10.01 14.08 23.39
CA LEU A 189 10.02 12.81 22.65
C LEU A 189 8.75 12.68 21.82
N SER A 190 8.78 11.86 20.83
CA SER A 190 7.60 11.53 20.02
C SER A 190 6.92 10.24 20.48
N GLN A 191 7.68 9.34 21.11
CA GLN A 191 7.16 8.07 21.64
C GLN A 191 8.15 7.46 22.65
N ILE A 192 7.63 6.58 23.52
CA ILE A 192 8.42 5.82 24.48
C ILE A 192 8.18 4.33 24.21
N TYR A 193 9.26 3.59 24.17
CA TYR A 193 9.28 2.14 24.07
C TYR A 193 9.61 1.53 25.41
N VAL A 194 8.90 0.46 25.75
CA VAL A 194 9.02 -0.24 27.04
C VAL A 194 9.22 -1.71 26.77
N LYS A 195 10.19 -2.30 27.46
CA LYS A 195 10.43 -3.74 27.47
C LYS A 195 10.14 -4.27 28.87
N ALA A 196 9.29 -5.30 28.95
CA ALA A 196 9.02 -5.99 30.19
C ALA A 196 10.18 -6.95 30.54
N ASP A 197 10.28 -7.36 31.80
CA ASP A 197 11.26 -8.34 32.27
C ASP A 197 10.93 -9.76 31.79
N SER A 198 9.64 -10.05 31.55
CA SER A 198 9.18 -11.30 30.95
C SER A 198 7.92 -11.09 30.10
N PRO A 199 7.66 -11.97 29.12
CA PRO A 199 6.44 -11.89 28.29
C PRO A 199 5.15 -12.02 29.10
N GLU A 200 5.18 -12.71 30.23
CA GLU A 200 4.02 -12.93 31.11
C GLU A 200 3.57 -11.63 31.78
N HIS A 201 4.50 -10.73 32.07
CA HIS A 201 4.24 -9.46 32.74
C HIS A 201 3.80 -8.34 31.80
N VAL A 202 3.89 -8.51 30.49
CA VAL A 202 3.55 -7.46 29.48
C VAL A 202 2.14 -6.91 29.71
N ARG A 203 1.17 -7.80 29.97
CA ARG A 203 -0.23 -7.40 30.20
C ARG A 203 -0.40 -6.62 31.50
N GLN A 204 0.28 -7.04 32.58
CA GLN A 204 0.25 -6.35 33.86
C GLN A 204 0.85 -4.94 33.73
N VAL A 205 2.05 -4.84 33.12
CA VAL A 205 2.71 -3.54 32.85
C VAL A 205 1.83 -2.63 32.02
N LEU A 206 1.16 -3.17 30.99
CA LEU A 206 0.26 -2.39 30.15
C LEU A 206 -0.91 -1.79 30.97
N GLU A 207 -1.56 -2.58 31.81
CA GLU A 207 -2.69 -2.14 32.63
C GLU A 207 -2.26 -1.11 33.69
N GLU A 208 -1.12 -1.31 34.32
CA GLU A 208 -0.54 -0.35 35.29
C GLU A 208 -0.19 0.98 34.61
N LEU A 209 0.42 0.93 33.43
CA LEU A 209 0.74 2.14 32.67
C LEU A 209 -0.51 2.88 32.21
N ARG A 210 -1.54 2.17 31.74
CA ARG A 210 -2.84 2.77 31.37
C ARG A 210 -3.53 3.46 32.54
N ALA A 211 -3.45 2.87 33.73
CA ALA A 211 -4.01 3.44 34.94
C ALA A 211 -3.26 4.70 35.41
N LYS A 212 -1.93 4.73 35.27
CA LYS A 212 -1.06 5.85 35.72
C LYS A 212 -0.97 6.99 34.71
N LEU A 213 -1.21 6.71 33.42
CA LEU A 213 -1.10 7.66 32.33
C LEU A 213 -2.43 7.80 31.59
N PRO A 214 -3.49 8.29 32.25
CA PRO A 214 -4.79 8.45 31.62
C PRO A 214 -4.70 9.43 30.45
N GLY A 215 -5.30 9.06 29.31
CA GLY A 215 -5.32 9.87 28.09
C GLY A 215 -4.12 9.63 27.15
N TYR A 216 -3.11 8.88 27.56
CA TYR A 216 -2.05 8.46 26.64
C TYR A 216 -2.44 7.16 25.92
N PRO A 217 -2.37 7.11 24.58
CA PRO A 217 -2.49 5.87 23.84
C PRO A 217 -1.30 4.94 24.16
N ILE A 218 -1.59 3.82 24.83
CA ILE A 218 -0.61 2.81 25.22
C ILE A 218 -1.04 1.49 24.60
N TYR A 219 -0.16 0.92 23.78
CA TYR A 219 -0.40 -0.29 23.02
C TYR A 219 0.67 -1.33 23.31
N THR A 220 0.29 -2.61 23.29
CA THR A 220 1.32 -3.62 23.04
C THR A 220 1.85 -3.47 21.62
N MET A 221 3.05 -3.98 21.34
CA MET A 221 3.59 -3.94 19.98
C MET A 221 2.72 -4.73 19.01
N GLU A 222 2.07 -5.79 19.49
CA GLU A 222 1.12 -6.59 18.72
C GLU A 222 -0.17 -5.80 18.41
N GLU A 223 -0.78 -5.15 19.41
CA GLU A 223 -1.92 -4.25 19.21
C GLU A 223 -1.57 -3.13 18.22
N PHE A 224 -0.43 -2.46 18.38
CA PHE A 224 -0.01 -1.38 17.49
C PHE A 224 0.16 -1.85 16.05
N THR A 225 0.84 -2.98 15.83
CA THR A 225 1.03 -3.52 14.47
C THR A 225 -0.26 -4.00 13.83
N SER A 226 -1.24 -4.47 14.62
CA SER A 226 -2.56 -4.82 14.12
C SER A 226 -3.37 -3.60 13.65
N LEU A 227 -3.15 -2.43 14.27
CA LEU A 227 -3.74 -1.17 13.85
C LEU A 227 -3.15 -0.65 12.52
N LEU A 228 -1.96 -1.11 12.12
CA LEU A 228 -1.34 -0.79 10.83
C LEU A 228 -1.93 -1.67 9.70
N SER A 229 -3.23 -1.64 9.55
CA SER A 229 -3.95 -2.31 8.46
C SER A 229 -4.75 -1.31 7.64
N ILE A 230 -5.02 -1.62 6.37
CA ILE A 230 -5.82 -0.76 5.49
C ILE A 230 -7.21 -0.49 6.10
N ASN A 231 -7.78 -1.49 6.79
CA ASN A 231 -9.11 -1.35 7.39
C ASN A 231 -9.12 -0.41 8.61
N SER A 232 -8.01 -0.31 9.33
CA SER A 232 -7.88 0.51 10.53
C SER A 232 -7.50 1.95 10.20
N VAL A 233 -6.82 2.19 9.07
CA VAL A 233 -6.46 3.53 8.60
C VAL A 233 -7.58 4.06 7.70
N GLY A 234 -8.60 4.68 8.30
CA GLY A 234 -9.82 5.11 7.60
C GLY A 234 -9.58 5.98 6.37
N MET A 235 -8.61 6.91 6.45
CA MET A 235 -8.22 7.75 5.31
C MET A 235 -7.69 6.90 4.13
N LEU A 236 -6.86 5.91 4.39
CA LEU A 236 -6.31 5.04 3.36
C LEU A 236 -7.40 4.15 2.73
N ARG A 237 -8.29 3.61 3.55
CA ARG A 237 -9.44 2.84 3.08
C ARG A 237 -10.34 3.66 2.16
N SER A 238 -10.66 4.90 2.55
CA SER A 238 -11.48 5.81 1.75
C SER A 238 -10.80 6.17 0.43
N PHE A 239 -9.51 6.48 0.46
CA PHE A 239 -8.73 6.77 -0.73
C PHE A 239 -8.71 5.59 -1.71
N ILE A 240 -8.43 4.37 -1.22
CA ILE A 240 -8.47 3.16 -2.05
C ILE A 240 -9.87 2.96 -2.64
N GLY A 241 -10.94 3.16 -1.83
CA GLY A 241 -12.32 3.06 -2.29
C GLY A 241 -12.66 4.02 -3.44
N VAL A 242 -12.22 5.28 -3.34
CA VAL A 242 -12.40 6.29 -4.40
C VAL A 242 -11.67 5.87 -5.68
N VAL A 243 -10.42 5.44 -5.58
CA VAL A 243 -9.63 5.00 -6.75
C VAL A 243 -10.26 3.77 -7.42
N ILE A 244 -10.72 2.80 -6.64
CA ILE A 244 -11.46 1.65 -7.17
C ILE A 244 -12.74 2.11 -7.88
N GLY A 245 -13.50 3.04 -7.28
CA GLY A 245 -14.70 3.60 -7.90
C GLY A 245 -14.43 4.27 -9.25
N VAL A 246 -13.36 5.06 -9.35
CA VAL A 246 -12.90 5.67 -10.61
C VAL A 246 -12.50 4.60 -11.62
N ALA A 247 -11.72 3.60 -11.20
CA ALA A 247 -11.29 2.50 -12.05
C ALA A 247 -12.48 1.74 -12.65
N VAL A 248 -13.46 1.36 -11.83
CA VAL A 248 -14.69 0.68 -12.26
C VAL A 248 -15.48 1.55 -13.25
N THR A 249 -15.57 2.86 -13.00
CA THR A 249 -16.27 3.78 -13.90
C THR A 249 -15.59 3.85 -15.27
N VAL A 250 -14.27 3.94 -15.30
CA VAL A 250 -13.50 3.95 -16.56
C VAL A 250 -13.63 2.62 -17.27
N GLY A 251 -13.47 1.49 -16.57
CA GLY A 251 -13.64 0.15 -17.15
C GLY A 251 -15.04 -0.07 -17.72
N PHE A 252 -16.08 0.35 -16.99
CA PHE A 252 -17.46 0.35 -17.48
C PHE A 252 -17.60 1.13 -18.79
N ILE A 253 -17.11 2.37 -18.85
CA ILE A 253 -17.22 3.22 -20.05
C ILE A 253 -16.51 2.58 -21.26
N VAL A 254 -15.30 2.06 -21.04
CA VAL A 254 -14.51 1.43 -22.11
C VAL A 254 -15.21 0.17 -22.63
N VAL A 255 -15.68 -0.71 -21.76
CA VAL A 255 -16.40 -1.92 -22.16
C VAL A 255 -17.74 -1.56 -22.85
N PHE A 256 -18.47 -0.59 -22.29
CA PHE A 256 -19.70 -0.08 -22.91
C PHE A 256 -19.44 0.38 -24.33
N MET A 257 -18.45 1.24 -24.57
CA MET A 257 -18.14 1.74 -25.91
C MET A 257 -17.68 0.63 -26.87
N ALA A 258 -16.81 -0.27 -26.38
CA ALA A 258 -16.33 -1.40 -27.16
C ALA A 258 -17.47 -2.35 -27.57
N MET A 259 -18.38 -2.65 -26.66
CA MET A 259 -19.52 -3.54 -26.95
C MET A 259 -20.60 -2.82 -27.76
N TYR A 260 -20.80 -1.52 -27.55
CA TYR A 260 -21.73 -0.72 -28.35
C TYR A 260 -21.32 -0.68 -29.84
N THR A 261 -20.03 -0.38 -30.09
CA THR A 261 -19.51 -0.43 -31.49
C THR A 261 -19.55 -1.83 -32.06
N ALA A 262 -19.27 -2.87 -31.25
CA ALA A 262 -19.37 -4.26 -31.66
C ALA A 262 -20.77 -4.64 -32.15
N VAL A 263 -21.79 -4.20 -31.40
CA VAL A 263 -23.22 -4.46 -31.80
C VAL A 263 -23.57 -3.71 -33.07
N LEU A 264 -23.17 -2.43 -33.19
CA LEU A 264 -23.44 -1.65 -34.42
C LEU A 264 -22.81 -2.27 -35.67
N GLU A 265 -21.53 -2.66 -35.57
CA GLU A 265 -20.81 -3.27 -36.69
C GLU A 265 -21.33 -4.65 -37.10
N ARG A 266 -22.03 -5.36 -36.21
CA ARG A 266 -22.62 -6.69 -36.45
C ARG A 266 -24.13 -6.67 -36.55
N THR A 267 -24.72 -5.50 -36.77
CA THR A 267 -26.17 -5.32 -36.87
C THR A 267 -26.75 -6.31 -37.86
N ARG A 268 -26.17 -6.43 -39.08
CA ARG A 268 -26.60 -7.35 -40.14
C ARG A 268 -26.45 -8.82 -39.75
N GLU A 269 -25.32 -9.20 -39.09
CA GLU A 269 -25.09 -10.58 -38.61
C GLU A 269 -26.13 -10.99 -37.56
N ILE A 270 -26.43 -10.07 -36.62
CA ILE A 270 -27.45 -10.26 -35.58
C ILE A 270 -28.84 -10.38 -36.22
N GLY A 271 -29.11 -9.57 -37.24
CA GLY A 271 -30.36 -9.64 -38.03
C GLY A 271 -30.52 -11.00 -38.72
N ILE A 272 -29.47 -11.50 -39.38
CA ILE A 272 -29.47 -12.82 -40.03
C ILE A 272 -29.71 -13.93 -38.98
N LEU A 273 -29.03 -13.89 -37.84
CA LEU A 273 -29.21 -14.86 -36.75
C LEU A 273 -30.69 -14.88 -36.27
N LYS A 274 -31.31 -13.72 -36.12
CA LYS A 274 -32.72 -13.61 -35.76
C LYS A 274 -33.64 -14.13 -36.81
N ALA A 275 -33.37 -13.82 -38.09
CA ALA A 275 -34.16 -14.31 -39.22
C ALA A 275 -34.13 -15.84 -39.35
N VAL A 276 -33.02 -16.49 -38.98
CA VAL A 276 -32.86 -17.95 -38.91
C VAL A 276 -33.46 -18.54 -37.61
N GLY A 277 -34.01 -17.70 -36.71
CA GLY A 277 -34.72 -18.15 -35.52
C GLY A 277 -33.93 -18.11 -34.22
N ALA A 278 -32.79 -17.40 -34.15
CA ALA A 278 -32.07 -17.23 -32.92
C ALA A 278 -32.90 -16.44 -31.88
N SER A 279 -33.04 -16.99 -30.69
CA SER A 279 -33.78 -16.32 -29.61
C SER A 279 -33.01 -15.13 -29.04
N SER A 280 -33.74 -14.15 -28.50
CA SER A 280 -33.15 -12.99 -27.78
C SER A 280 -32.19 -13.42 -26.68
N GLY A 281 -32.52 -14.52 -25.98
CA GLY A 281 -31.66 -15.09 -24.94
C GLY A 281 -30.33 -15.65 -25.47
N PHE A 282 -30.34 -16.20 -26.72
CA PHE A 282 -29.10 -16.66 -27.33
C PHE A 282 -28.15 -15.50 -27.67
N ILE A 283 -28.65 -14.40 -28.19
CA ILE A 283 -27.87 -13.20 -28.50
C ILE A 283 -27.31 -12.58 -27.23
N LEU A 284 -28.14 -12.46 -26.18
CA LEU A 284 -27.71 -11.96 -24.86
C LEU A 284 -26.59 -12.83 -24.29
N ASN A 285 -26.77 -14.16 -24.29
CA ASN A 285 -25.77 -15.10 -23.78
C ASN A 285 -24.44 -15.03 -24.56
N LEU A 286 -24.51 -14.81 -25.88
CA LEU A 286 -23.32 -14.64 -26.71
C LEU A 286 -22.52 -13.41 -26.30
N LEU A 287 -23.17 -12.24 -26.15
CA LEU A 287 -22.53 -10.98 -25.78
C LEU A 287 -21.98 -11.02 -24.32
N VAL A 288 -22.74 -11.60 -23.40
CA VAL A 288 -22.29 -11.77 -22.00
C VAL A 288 -21.05 -12.67 -21.92
N ARG A 289 -21.02 -13.78 -22.65
CA ARG A 289 -19.84 -14.67 -22.70
C ARG A 289 -18.63 -13.99 -23.35
N GLU A 290 -18.84 -13.21 -24.40
CA GLU A 290 -17.78 -12.42 -25.04
C GLU A 290 -17.18 -11.43 -24.04
N THR A 291 -18.03 -10.72 -23.28
CA THR A 291 -17.60 -9.78 -22.24
C THR A 291 -16.86 -10.46 -21.10
N ILE A 292 -17.36 -11.60 -20.59
CA ILE A 292 -16.69 -12.37 -19.56
C ILE A 292 -15.31 -12.83 -20.01
N LEU A 293 -15.19 -13.34 -21.25
CA LEU A 293 -13.91 -13.79 -21.78
C LEU A 293 -12.92 -12.62 -21.93
N LEU A 294 -13.37 -11.47 -22.44
CA LEU A 294 -12.56 -10.25 -22.54
C LEU A 294 -12.08 -9.78 -21.15
N SER A 295 -12.98 -9.76 -20.17
CA SER A 295 -12.62 -9.30 -18.81
C SER A 295 -11.70 -10.28 -18.09
N LEU A 296 -11.84 -11.58 -18.28
CA LEU A 296 -10.91 -12.58 -17.75
C LEU A 296 -9.52 -12.47 -18.38
N LEU A 297 -9.45 -12.28 -19.71
CA LEU A 297 -8.18 -12.03 -20.39
C LEU A 297 -7.55 -10.71 -19.94
N GLY A 298 -8.35 -9.68 -19.78
CA GLY A 298 -7.91 -8.39 -19.24
C GLY A 298 -7.40 -8.49 -17.79
N ALA A 299 -8.13 -9.19 -16.94
CA ALA A 299 -7.71 -9.42 -15.56
C ALA A 299 -6.39 -10.20 -15.48
N PHE A 300 -6.25 -11.26 -16.29
CA PHE A 300 -5.01 -12.01 -16.35
C PHE A 300 -3.84 -11.14 -16.87
N ALA A 301 -4.04 -10.39 -17.94
CA ALA A 301 -3.04 -9.46 -18.45
C ALA A 301 -2.70 -8.36 -17.41
N GLY A 302 -3.68 -7.87 -16.66
CA GLY A 302 -3.48 -6.89 -15.58
C GLY A 302 -2.64 -7.44 -14.42
N ILE A 303 -2.86 -8.70 -14.03
CA ILE A 303 -2.01 -9.37 -13.05
C ILE A 303 -0.56 -9.43 -13.55
N LEU A 304 -0.34 -9.81 -14.82
CA LEU A 304 1.01 -9.84 -15.40
C LEU A 304 1.65 -8.45 -15.46
N LEU A 305 0.88 -7.43 -15.86
CA LEU A 305 1.34 -6.04 -15.86
C LEU A 305 1.67 -5.53 -14.45
N THR A 306 1.00 -6.03 -13.42
CA THR A 306 1.33 -5.69 -12.02
C THR A 306 2.75 -6.13 -11.64
N TYR A 307 3.24 -7.24 -12.14
CA TYR A 307 4.66 -7.62 -11.94
C TYR A 307 5.62 -6.68 -12.68
N VAL A 308 5.22 -6.22 -13.86
CA VAL A 308 6.02 -5.22 -14.60
C VAL A 308 6.05 -3.90 -13.84
N THR A 309 4.91 -3.43 -13.31
CA THR A 309 4.88 -2.21 -12.48
C THR A 309 5.70 -2.38 -11.20
N GLN A 310 5.64 -3.53 -10.55
CA GLN A 310 6.44 -3.82 -9.36
C GLN A 310 7.95 -3.80 -9.67
N TRP A 311 8.37 -4.37 -10.81
CA TRP A 311 9.75 -4.31 -11.27
C TRP A 311 10.18 -2.85 -11.55
N LEU A 312 9.33 -2.09 -12.24
CA LEU A 312 9.58 -0.68 -12.57
C LEU A 312 9.66 0.17 -11.30
N MET A 313 8.78 -0.05 -10.33
CA MET A 313 8.78 0.67 -9.04
C MET A 313 10.09 0.45 -8.27
N ARG A 314 10.62 -0.78 -8.25
CA ARG A 314 11.91 -1.06 -7.61
C ARG A 314 13.07 -0.26 -8.21
N TYR A 315 12.93 0.19 -9.45
CA TYR A 315 13.98 0.88 -10.20
C TYR A 315 13.81 2.41 -10.21
N ALA A 316 12.56 2.89 -10.27
CA ALA A 316 12.25 4.29 -10.56
C ALA A 316 11.61 5.05 -9.39
N VAL A 317 11.11 4.34 -8.37
CA VAL A 317 10.37 4.95 -7.26
C VAL A 317 11.20 4.87 -5.97
N PRO A 318 11.11 5.90 -5.09
CA PRO A 318 11.77 5.89 -3.79
C PRO A 318 11.54 4.60 -3.00
N ALA A 319 12.58 4.11 -2.36
CA ALA A 319 12.52 2.89 -1.52
C ALA A 319 11.55 3.01 -0.34
N SER A 320 11.02 4.22 -0.11
CA SER A 320 9.96 4.50 0.86
C SER A 320 8.61 3.87 0.50
N LEU A 321 8.37 3.60 -0.79
CA LEU A 321 7.14 3.01 -1.29
C LEU A 321 7.41 1.58 -1.77
N THR A 322 7.28 0.62 -0.88
CA THR A 322 7.41 -0.80 -1.24
C THR A 322 6.07 -1.32 -1.74
N GLN A 323 6.06 -1.93 -2.93
CA GLN A 323 4.89 -2.64 -3.45
C GLN A 323 5.02 -4.13 -3.09
N GLU A 324 4.06 -4.66 -2.35
CA GLU A 324 3.92 -6.09 -2.08
C GLU A 324 2.87 -6.74 -2.97
N THR A 325 3.07 -8.03 -3.28
CA THR A 325 2.08 -8.80 -4.02
C THR A 325 1.05 -9.36 -3.06
N VAL A 326 -0.17 -8.81 -3.09
CA VAL A 326 -1.26 -9.23 -2.22
C VAL A 326 -2.16 -10.21 -2.98
N TYR A 327 -1.84 -11.50 -2.92
CA TYR A 327 -2.55 -12.56 -3.67
C TYR A 327 -4.06 -12.62 -3.39
N SER A 328 -4.49 -12.30 -2.16
CA SER A 328 -5.92 -12.28 -1.79
C SER A 328 -6.74 -11.25 -2.58
N TRP A 329 -6.09 -10.24 -3.14
CA TRP A 329 -6.74 -9.21 -3.95
C TRP A 329 -6.86 -9.55 -5.44
N TRP A 330 -6.19 -10.59 -5.93
CA TRP A 330 -6.30 -11.02 -7.32
C TRP A 330 -7.73 -11.41 -7.73
N PRO A 331 -8.39 -12.33 -6.98
CA PRO A 331 -9.78 -12.66 -7.30
C PRO A 331 -10.73 -11.49 -7.10
N ILE A 332 -10.46 -10.60 -6.14
CA ILE A 332 -11.28 -9.41 -5.88
C ILE A 332 -11.18 -8.43 -7.06
N ALA A 333 -9.98 -8.09 -7.49
CA ALA A 333 -9.76 -7.20 -8.64
C ALA A 333 -10.34 -7.79 -9.93
N GLY A 334 -10.18 -9.09 -10.15
CA GLY A 334 -10.81 -9.80 -11.25
C GLY A 334 -12.34 -9.76 -11.20
N ALA A 335 -12.93 -9.98 -10.04
CA ALA A 335 -14.39 -9.89 -9.84
C ALA A 335 -14.92 -8.46 -10.07
N ILE A 336 -14.19 -7.44 -9.61
CA ILE A 336 -14.51 -6.04 -9.85
C ILE A 336 -14.49 -5.73 -11.36
N ALA A 337 -13.44 -6.15 -12.06
CA ALA A 337 -13.31 -5.95 -13.50
C ALA A 337 -14.41 -6.66 -14.30
N VAL A 338 -14.71 -7.92 -13.96
CA VAL A 338 -15.82 -8.67 -14.58
C VAL A 338 -17.17 -8.01 -14.30
N GLY A 339 -17.40 -7.59 -13.06
CA GLY A 339 -18.64 -6.91 -12.66
C GLY A 339 -18.84 -5.58 -13.41
N GLY A 340 -17.80 -4.74 -13.47
CA GLY A 340 -17.80 -3.49 -14.23
C GLY A 340 -18.06 -3.72 -15.73
N ALA A 341 -17.40 -4.72 -16.31
CA ALA A 341 -17.59 -5.10 -17.71
C ALA A 341 -19.00 -5.61 -17.99
N LEU A 342 -19.58 -6.41 -17.10
CA LEU A 342 -20.97 -6.89 -17.23
C LEU A 342 -21.97 -5.75 -17.15
N LEU A 343 -21.77 -4.78 -16.28
CA LEU A 343 -22.59 -3.55 -16.25
C LEU A 343 -22.47 -2.79 -17.58
N GLY A 344 -21.27 -2.71 -18.17
CA GLY A 344 -21.01 -2.05 -19.44
C GLY A 344 -21.73 -2.68 -20.62
N VAL A 345 -21.92 -3.99 -20.63
CA VAL A 345 -22.57 -4.70 -21.75
C VAL A 345 -24.10 -4.67 -21.72
N ILE A 346 -24.73 -4.31 -20.58
CA ILE A 346 -26.19 -4.37 -20.41
C ILE A 346 -26.92 -3.56 -21.51
N VAL A 347 -26.54 -2.30 -21.68
CA VAL A 347 -27.22 -1.41 -22.64
C VAL A 347 -27.02 -1.86 -24.10
N PRO A 348 -25.78 -2.14 -24.57
CA PRO A 348 -25.55 -2.69 -25.90
C PRO A 348 -26.30 -4.00 -26.14
N ALA A 349 -26.32 -4.89 -25.15
CA ALA A 349 -26.99 -6.18 -25.26
C ALA A 349 -28.53 -6.02 -25.40
N ILE A 350 -29.14 -5.15 -24.58
CA ILE A 350 -30.58 -4.83 -24.72
C ILE A 350 -30.89 -4.24 -26.10
N ARG A 351 -30.01 -3.37 -26.61
CA ARG A 351 -30.19 -2.77 -27.95
C ARG A 351 -30.11 -3.83 -29.04
N ALA A 352 -29.11 -4.74 -28.96
CA ALA A 352 -28.99 -5.86 -29.90
C ALA A 352 -30.23 -6.78 -29.88
N VAL A 353 -30.77 -7.03 -28.70
CA VAL A 353 -31.98 -7.86 -28.54
C VAL A 353 -33.25 -7.18 -29.10
N LYS A 354 -33.39 -5.86 -28.98
CA LYS A 354 -34.57 -5.11 -29.45
C LYS A 354 -34.54 -4.81 -30.96
N GLN A 355 -33.42 -5.02 -31.63
CA GLN A 355 -33.27 -4.73 -33.07
C GLN A 355 -34.16 -5.63 -33.90
N ASP A 356 -34.92 -5.03 -34.84
CA ASP A 356 -35.78 -5.78 -35.75
C ASP A 356 -34.95 -6.45 -36.87
N ALA A 357 -35.27 -7.70 -37.17
CA ALA A 357 -34.56 -8.47 -38.22
C ALA A 357 -34.71 -7.85 -39.61
N THR A 358 -35.89 -7.26 -39.92
CA THR A 358 -36.18 -6.60 -41.18
C THR A 358 -35.42 -5.30 -41.38
N GLU A 359 -35.33 -4.49 -40.32
CA GLU A 359 -34.58 -3.23 -40.31
C GLU A 359 -33.07 -3.48 -40.35
N ALA A 360 -32.58 -4.53 -39.69
CA ALA A 360 -31.16 -4.90 -39.67
C ALA A 360 -30.67 -5.41 -41.06
N LEU A 361 -31.54 -5.98 -41.88
CA LEU A 361 -31.20 -6.47 -43.23
C LEU A 361 -31.20 -5.36 -44.28
N SER A 362 -31.90 -4.23 -44.03
CA SER A 362 -31.94 -3.06 -44.90
C SER A 362 -30.82 -2.04 -44.63
N TYR A 363 -29.98 -2.28 -43.65
CA TYR A 363 -28.84 -1.43 -43.34
C TYR A 363 -27.68 -1.71 -44.31
N GLU A 364 -27.40 -0.76 -45.23
CA GLU A 364 -26.22 -0.75 -46.10
C GLU A 364 -24.98 -0.26 -45.35
#